data_2cd37102f5f6774778fe749c7cc15d73
#
_entry.id   2cd37102f5f6774778fe749c7cc15d73
#
_cell.length_a   1.000
_cell.length_b   1.000
_cell.length_c   1.000
_cell.angle_alpha   90.00
_cell.angle_beta   90.00
_cell.angle_gamma   90.00
#
_symmetry.space_group_name_H-M   'P 1'
#
loop_
_entity.id
_entity.type
_entity.pdbx_description
1 polymer ?
#
loop_
_entity_poly.entity_id
_entity_poly.type
_entity_poly.pdbx_seq_one_letter_code
_entity_poly.pdbx_strand_id
1 'polypeptide(L)'
;MKTKNTFIIGAGRLGTSIARSLNNHANVTIIDRNPEKIECLADYSGFVEVGDATDTQLLENSGIRTADRVILVTDDDNVNIFLADLCAYYYSIPEIFVRLKDSRKAKLVDPKAICICPFDLSLDFFAQNNESEGKE
;
A
#
# COMPACT_ATOMS: atom_id res chain seq x y z
N MET A 1 12.38 -1.33 20.94
CA MET A 1 12.24 -1.20 19.47
C MET A 1 11.03 -0.32 19.16
N LYS A 2 11.22 0.68 18.32
CA LYS A 2 10.12 1.59 17.97
C LYS A 2 9.10 0.90 17.07
N THR A 3 7.83 0.99 17.44
CA THR A 3 6.73 0.50 16.60
C THR A 3 6.47 1.48 15.47
N LYS A 4 6.48 1.02 14.22
CA LYS A 4 6.23 1.88 13.07
C LYS A 4 4.75 2.22 12.96
N ASN A 5 4.46 3.51 12.83
CA ASN A 5 3.11 4.00 12.56
C ASN A 5 2.85 3.84 11.06
N THR A 6 1.96 2.92 10.71
CA THR A 6 1.76 2.49 9.32
C THR A 6 0.34 2.81 8.86
N PHE A 7 0.24 3.40 7.67
CA PHE A 7 -1.03 3.64 7.00
C PHE A 7 -1.12 2.76 5.77
N ILE A 8 -2.24 2.06 5.62
CA ILE A 8 -2.53 1.23 4.45
C ILE A 8 -3.74 1.83 3.75
N ILE A 9 -3.56 2.26 2.52
CA ILE A 9 -4.62 2.83 1.72
C ILE A 9 -5.08 1.78 0.72
N GLY A 10 -6.27 1.26 0.94
CA GLY A 10 -6.85 0.18 0.17
C GLY A 10 -7.07 -1.05 1.03
N ALA A 11 -8.33 -1.43 1.25
CA ALA A 11 -8.72 -2.57 2.07
C ALA A 11 -9.12 -3.77 1.21
N GLY A 12 -8.44 -3.95 0.09
CA GLY A 12 -8.61 -5.13 -0.73
C GLY A 12 -7.85 -6.32 -0.16
N ARG A 13 -7.70 -7.34 -0.98
CA ARG A 13 -7.07 -8.59 -0.56
C ARG A 13 -5.64 -8.39 -0.06
N LEU A 14 -4.84 -7.64 -0.81
CA LEU A 14 -3.45 -7.41 -0.43
C LEU A 14 -3.34 -6.52 0.82
N GLY A 15 -4.09 -5.42 0.83
CA GLY A 15 -4.04 -4.46 1.95
C GLY A 15 -4.43 -5.10 3.28
N THR A 16 -5.51 -5.86 3.30
CA THR A 16 -5.97 -6.53 4.52
C THR A 16 -5.00 -7.62 4.97
N SER A 17 -4.40 -8.34 4.02
CA SER A 17 -3.41 -9.37 4.34
C SER A 17 -2.14 -8.76 4.93
N ILE A 18 -1.69 -7.64 4.38
CA ILE A 18 -0.54 -6.92 4.93
C ILE A 18 -0.86 -6.42 6.33
N ALA A 19 -2.04 -5.83 6.53
CA ALA A 19 -2.45 -5.32 7.83
C ALA A 19 -2.40 -6.43 8.90
N ARG A 20 -2.95 -7.58 8.59
CA ARG A 20 -2.94 -8.71 9.53
C ARG A 20 -1.53 -9.22 9.82
N SER A 21 -0.66 -9.20 8.81
CA SER A 21 0.73 -9.63 9.00
C SER A 21 1.52 -8.67 9.91
N LEU A 22 1.11 -7.40 9.98
CA LEU A 22 1.79 -6.36 10.78
C LEU A 22 1.16 -6.16 12.16
N ASN A 23 0.03 -6.79 12.45
CA ASN A 23 -0.81 -6.44 13.59
C ASN A 23 -0.09 -6.38 14.93
N ASN A 24 0.90 -7.26 15.16
CA ASN A 24 1.65 -7.29 16.41
C ASN A 24 2.96 -6.50 16.37
N HIS A 25 3.27 -5.87 15.23
CA HIS A 25 4.58 -5.25 14.99
C HIS A 25 4.49 -3.79 14.57
N ALA A 26 3.29 -3.26 14.43
CA ALA A 26 3.09 -1.89 13.98
C ALA A 26 1.74 -1.35 14.45
N ASN A 27 1.63 -0.03 14.54
CA ASN A 27 0.34 0.63 14.67
C ASN A 27 -0.20 0.81 13.25
N VAL A 28 -1.29 0.15 12.91
CA VAL A 28 -1.80 0.13 11.55
C VAL A 28 -3.16 0.80 11.45
N THR A 29 -3.27 1.73 10.53
CA THR A 29 -4.54 2.36 10.15
C THR A 29 -4.83 1.99 8.70
N ILE A 30 -6.02 1.42 8.44
CA ILE A 30 -6.47 1.09 7.09
C ILE A 30 -7.53 2.09 6.67
N ILE A 31 -7.38 2.64 5.46
CA ILE A 31 -8.35 3.57 4.88
C ILE A 31 -8.84 3.01 3.56
N ASP A 32 -10.16 2.97 3.37
CA ASP A 32 -10.77 2.63 2.09
C ASP A 32 -12.06 3.41 1.95
N ARG A 33 -12.36 3.87 0.74
CA ARG A 33 -13.58 4.61 0.50
C ARG A 33 -14.82 3.72 0.44
N ASN A 34 -14.65 2.41 0.30
CA ASN A 34 -15.75 1.47 0.22
C ASN A 34 -16.10 0.91 1.61
N PRO A 35 -17.28 1.28 2.18
CA PRO A 35 -17.66 0.79 3.50
C PRO A 35 -17.76 -0.73 3.59
N GLU A 36 -18.12 -1.40 2.49
CA GLU A 36 -18.25 -2.86 2.49
C GLU A 36 -16.91 -3.55 2.73
N LYS A 37 -15.83 -2.99 2.18
CA LYS A 37 -14.49 -3.54 2.41
C LYS A 37 -14.06 -3.36 3.87
N ILE A 38 -14.43 -2.25 4.49
CA ILE A 38 -14.13 -2.00 5.89
C ILE A 38 -14.94 -2.92 6.80
N GLU A 39 -16.20 -3.22 6.44
CA GLU A 39 -17.00 -4.16 7.22
C GLU A 39 -16.39 -5.56 7.28
N CYS A 40 -15.67 -5.98 6.25
CA CYS A 40 -14.98 -7.25 6.23
C CYS A 40 -13.84 -7.33 7.25
N LEU A 41 -13.49 -6.21 7.86
CA LEU A 41 -12.44 -6.11 8.88
C LEU A 41 -12.99 -6.08 10.31
N ALA A 42 -14.22 -6.56 10.53
CA ALA A 42 -14.86 -6.51 11.84
C ALA A 42 -14.04 -7.19 12.96
N ASP A 43 -13.25 -8.19 12.61
CA ASP A 43 -12.38 -8.90 13.55
C ASP A 43 -10.96 -8.32 13.63
N TYR A 44 -10.68 -7.27 12.88
CA TYR A 44 -9.37 -6.64 12.88
C TYR A 44 -9.23 -5.71 14.09
N SER A 45 -8.12 -5.81 14.80
CA SER A 45 -7.89 -5.06 16.06
C SER A 45 -7.22 -3.71 15.88
N GLY A 46 -6.80 -3.36 14.66
CA GLY A 46 -6.21 -2.05 14.39
C GLY A 46 -7.27 -0.97 14.12
N PHE A 47 -6.84 0.14 13.57
CA PHE A 47 -7.71 1.27 13.24
C PHE A 47 -8.20 1.15 11.80
N VAL A 48 -9.46 1.46 11.58
CA VAL A 48 -10.06 1.47 10.24
C VAL A 48 -10.82 2.77 10.03
N GLU A 49 -10.81 3.27 8.80
CA GLU A 49 -11.51 4.49 8.46
C GLU A 49 -12.10 4.39 7.05
N VAL A 50 -13.35 4.82 6.91
CA VAL A 50 -14.02 4.89 5.61
C VAL A 50 -13.86 6.30 5.08
N GLY A 51 -13.30 6.43 3.89
CA GLY A 51 -13.18 7.73 3.24
C GLY A 51 -12.26 7.69 2.04
N ASP A 52 -12.26 8.79 1.30
CA ASP A 52 -11.43 8.96 0.11
C ASP A 52 -10.07 9.52 0.51
N ALA A 53 -9.04 8.71 0.36
CA ALA A 53 -7.68 9.09 0.75
C ALA A 53 -7.09 10.20 -0.13
N THR A 54 -7.69 10.50 -1.29
CA THR A 54 -7.26 11.65 -2.09
C THR A 54 -7.73 12.98 -1.50
N ASP A 55 -8.63 12.92 -0.52
CA ASP A 55 -9.01 14.08 0.28
C ASP A 55 -7.94 14.28 1.36
N THR A 56 -7.10 15.29 1.18
CA THR A 56 -5.99 15.55 2.10
C THR A 56 -6.47 15.87 3.51
N GLN A 57 -7.65 16.45 3.67
CA GLN A 57 -8.20 16.72 4.99
C GLN A 57 -8.47 15.41 5.75
N LEU A 58 -8.98 14.41 5.05
CA LEU A 58 -9.18 13.09 5.64
C LEU A 58 -7.86 12.50 6.12
N LEU A 59 -6.84 12.56 5.29
CA LEU A 59 -5.52 12.03 5.65
C LEU A 59 -4.95 12.74 6.88
N GLU A 60 -5.08 14.06 6.92
CA GLU A 60 -4.55 14.83 8.05
C GLU A 60 -5.34 14.55 9.32
N ASN A 61 -6.67 14.42 9.23
CA ASN A 61 -7.48 14.05 10.37
C ASN A 61 -7.16 12.64 10.89
N SER A 62 -6.70 11.76 9.99
CA SER A 62 -6.30 10.40 10.35
C SER A 62 -4.90 10.31 10.94
N GLY A 63 -4.13 11.39 10.92
CA GLY A 63 -2.78 11.44 11.48
C GLY A 63 -1.67 11.07 10.52
N ILE A 64 -1.85 11.28 9.22
CA ILE A 64 -0.86 10.89 8.19
C ILE A 64 0.51 11.51 8.44
N ARG A 65 0.55 12.71 9.05
CA ARG A 65 1.84 13.38 9.31
C ARG A 65 2.71 12.64 10.32
N THR A 66 2.13 11.73 11.09
CA THR A 66 2.87 10.91 12.05
C THR A 66 3.34 9.58 11.47
N ALA A 67 3.03 9.31 10.20
CA ALA A 67 3.33 8.03 9.58
C ALA A 67 4.83 7.81 9.41
N ASP A 68 5.28 6.63 9.77
CA ASP A 68 6.62 6.16 9.48
C ASP A 68 6.65 5.40 8.15
N ARG A 69 5.51 4.83 7.77
CA ARG A 69 5.39 4.01 6.59
C ARG A 69 3.99 4.13 6.01
N VAL A 70 3.90 4.17 4.67
CA VAL A 70 2.62 4.13 3.98
C VAL A 70 2.64 3.03 2.93
N ILE A 71 1.54 2.34 2.79
CA ILE A 71 1.38 1.22 1.85
C ILE A 71 0.15 1.51 1.00
N LEU A 72 0.38 1.80 -0.28
CA LEU A 72 -0.63 2.27 -1.21
C LEU A 72 -1.04 1.12 -2.13
N VAL A 73 -2.16 0.51 -1.84
CA VAL A 73 -2.58 -0.75 -2.48
C VAL A 73 -4.05 -0.71 -2.91
N THR A 74 -4.51 0.46 -3.38
CA THR A 74 -5.82 0.53 -4.02
C THR A 74 -5.78 -0.20 -5.36
N ASP A 75 -6.94 -0.38 -5.98
CA ASP A 75 -7.00 -1.00 -7.31
C ASP A 75 -6.82 0.00 -8.46
N ASP A 76 -6.52 1.25 -8.16
CA ASP A 76 -6.32 2.31 -9.14
C ASP A 76 -4.88 2.81 -9.10
N ASP A 77 -4.12 2.51 -10.16
CA ASP A 77 -2.71 2.92 -10.26
C ASP A 77 -2.54 4.44 -10.13
N ASN A 78 -3.44 5.22 -10.72
CA ASN A 78 -3.31 6.68 -10.70
C ASN A 78 -3.50 7.25 -9.30
N VAL A 79 -4.43 6.68 -8.53
CA VAL A 79 -4.61 7.04 -7.12
C VAL A 79 -3.36 6.69 -6.33
N ASN A 80 -2.81 5.49 -6.54
CA ASN A 80 -1.60 5.05 -5.85
C ASN A 80 -0.41 5.95 -6.17
N ILE A 81 -0.26 6.37 -7.43
CA ILE A 81 0.80 7.27 -7.85
C ILE A 81 0.63 8.65 -7.21
N PHE A 82 -0.58 9.21 -7.26
CA PHE A 82 -0.86 10.50 -6.64
C PHE A 82 -0.50 10.48 -5.14
N LEU A 83 -0.95 9.45 -4.45
CA LEU A 83 -0.68 9.32 -3.01
C LEU A 83 0.80 9.08 -2.72
N ALA A 84 1.49 8.33 -3.57
CA ALA A 84 2.93 8.12 -3.40
C ALA A 84 3.69 9.45 -3.48
N ASP A 85 3.37 10.28 -4.45
CA ASP A 85 4.01 11.58 -4.61
C ASP A 85 3.65 12.53 -3.46
N LEU A 86 2.39 12.53 -3.05
CA LEU A 86 1.95 13.33 -1.91
C LEU A 86 2.70 12.93 -0.64
N CYS A 87 2.82 11.64 -0.39
CA CYS A 87 3.52 11.13 0.79
C CYS A 87 5.02 11.38 0.75
N ALA A 88 5.63 11.32 -0.45
CA ALA A 88 7.06 11.53 -0.60
C ALA A 88 7.42 13.01 -0.47
N TYR A 89 6.72 13.88 -1.20
CA TYR A 89 7.12 15.27 -1.35
C TYR A 89 6.45 16.23 -0.38
N TYR A 90 5.21 15.96 -0.01
CA TYR A 90 4.48 16.86 0.88
C TYR A 90 4.58 16.42 2.34
N TYR A 91 4.36 15.13 2.62
CA TYR A 91 4.41 14.62 3.99
C TYR A 91 5.78 14.09 4.40
N SER A 92 6.69 13.90 3.47
CA SER A 92 8.06 13.41 3.73
C SER A 92 8.07 12.09 4.51
N ILE A 93 7.17 11.18 4.17
CA ILE A 93 7.09 9.88 4.82
C ILE A 93 8.29 9.03 4.38
N PRO A 94 9.06 8.47 5.33
CA PRO A 94 10.33 7.82 4.97
C PRO A 94 10.20 6.50 4.23
N GLU A 95 9.11 5.75 4.43
CA GLU A 95 8.97 4.44 3.80
C GLU A 95 7.64 4.36 3.05
N ILE A 96 7.72 4.16 1.74
CA ILE A 96 6.54 4.17 0.86
C ILE A 96 6.54 2.91 0.01
N PHE A 97 5.44 2.14 0.09
CA PHE A 97 5.18 1.01 -0.80
C PHE A 97 4.01 1.38 -1.70
N VAL A 98 4.13 1.11 -2.99
CA VAL A 98 3.10 1.46 -3.95
C VAL A 98 2.84 0.30 -4.91
N ARG A 99 1.60 -0.13 -4.98
CA ARG A 99 1.18 -1.19 -5.89
C ARG A 99 0.85 -0.58 -7.25
N LEU A 100 1.38 -1.19 -8.30
CA LEU A 100 1.11 -0.80 -9.68
C LEU A 100 0.75 -2.03 -10.49
N LYS A 101 -0.41 -2.00 -11.14
CA LYS A 101 -0.80 -3.05 -12.10
C LYS A 101 0.07 -2.96 -13.35
N ASP A 102 0.39 -1.74 -13.75
CA ASP A 102 1.23 -1.47 -14.90
C ASP A 102 2.61 -1.02 -14.43
N SER A 103 3.59 -1.92 -14.50
CA SER A 103 4.96 -1.66 -14.05
C SER A 103 5.64 -0.52 -14.80
N ARG A 104 5.17 -0.19 -16.01
CA ARG A 104 5.72 0.94 -16.78
C ARG A 104 5.48 2.26 -16.08
N LYS A 105 4.49 2.34 -15.20
CA LYS A 105 4.19 3.55 -14.42
C LYS A 105 5.13 3.76 -13.25
N ALA A 106 6.01 2.82 -12.94
CA ALA A 106 6.96 2.95 -11.83
C ALA A 106 7.84 4.20 -11.97
N LYS A 107 8.13 4.62 -13.20
CA LYS A 107 8.91 5.83 -13.45
C LYS A 107 8.20 7.13 -13.03
N LEU A 108 6.90 7.07 -12.73
CA LEU A 108 6.11 8.22 -12.33
C LEU A 108 6.14 8.48 -10.83
N VAL A 109 6.72 7.58 -10.04
CA VAL A 109 6.82 7.74 -8.59
C VAL A 109 8.26 8.01 -8.18
N ASP A 110 8.42 8.57 -6.97
CA ASP A 110 9.74 8.85 -6.42
C ASP A 110 10.58 7.58 -6.39
N PRO A 111 11.87 7.62 -6.82
CA PRO A 111 12.73 6.44 -6.82
C PRO A 111 12.91 5.76 -5.48
N LYS A 112 12.68 6.47 -4.37
CA LYS A 112 12.76 5.84 -3.04
C LYS A 112 11.54 4.97 -2.72
N ALA A 113 10.42 5.13 -3.44
CA ALA A 113 9.25 4.31 -3.23
C ALA A 113 9.50 2.88 -3.74
N ILE A 114 9.02 1.90 -2.97
CA ILE A 114 9.15 0.50 -3.33
C ILE A 114 7.89 0.09 -4.10
N CYS A 115 8.05 -0.23 -5.37
CA CYS A 115 6.93 -0.61 -6.23
C CYS A 115 6.63 -2.09 -6.10
N ILE A 116 5.35 -2.41 -5.89
CA ILE A 116 4.84 -3.78 -5.86
C ILE A 116 4.04 -3.98 -7.14
N CYS A 117 4.55 -4.81 -8.05
CA CYS A 117 3.90 -5.09 -9.33
C CYS A 117 3.52 -6.57 -9.36
N PRO A 118 2.30 -6.94 -8.91
CA PRO A 118 1.93 -8.34 -8.73
C PRO A 118 2.03 -9.17 -10.01
N PHE A 119 1.64 -8.61 -11.13
CA PHE A 119 1.76 -9.30 -12.41
C PHE A 119 3.20 -9.66 -12.72
N ASP A 120 4.11 -8.69 -12.59
CA ASP A 120 5.52 -8.90 -12.89
C ASP A 120 6.15 -9.91 -11.92
N LEU A 121 5.79 -9.83 -10.63
CA LEU A 121 6.27 -10.81 -9.65
C LEU A 121 5.83 -12.23 -10.00
N SER A 122 4.58 -12.38 -10.45
CA SER A 122 4.06 -13.68 -10.87
C SER A 122 4.77 -14.21 -12.11
N LEU A 123 4.99 -13.34 -13.09
CA LEU A 123 5.69 -13.71 -14.31
C LEU A 123 7.15 -14.09 -14.03
N ASP A 124 7.83 -13.32 -13.19
CA ASP A 124 9.21 -13.60 -12.79
C ASP A 124 9.31 -14.95 -12.08
N PHE A 125 8.38 -15.23 -11.17
CA PHE A 125 8.35 -16.50 -10.47
C PHE A 125 8.19 -17.67 -11.45
N PHE A 126 7.28 -17.53 -12.42
CA PHE A 126 7.10 -18.55 -13.45
C PHE A 126 8.38 -18.78 -14.24
N ALA A 127 9.01 -17.69 -14.68
CA ALA A 127 10.24 -17.76 -15.47
C ALA A 127 11.37 -18.45 -14.73
N GLN A 128 11.52 -18.17 -13.44
CA GLN A 128 12.56 -18.77 -12.60
C GLN A 128 12.34 -20.27 -12.36
N ASN A 129 11.10 -20.74 -12.44
CA ASN A 129 10.75 -22.12 -12.16
C ASN A 129 10.46 -22.94 -13.42
N ASN A 130 10.52 -22.35 -14.59
CA ASN A 130 10.31 -23.04 -15.84
C ASN A 130 11.65 -23.52 -16.40
N GLU A 131 12.20 -24.60 -15.84
CA GLU A 131 13.52 -25.11 -16.16
C GLU A 131 13.62 -25.80 -17.51
N SER A 132 12.51 -26.35 -18.02
CA SER A 132 12.54 -27.18 -19.22
C SER A 132 12.86 -26.39 -20.51
N GLU A 133 12.58 -25.09 -20.53
CA GLU A 133 12.81 -24.25 -21.71
C GLU A 133 13.94 -23.25 -21.53
N GLY A 134 14.38 -23.02 -20.30
CA GLY A 134 15.43 -22.05 -20.00
C GLY A 134 16.84 -22.56 -20.19
N LYS A 135 17.04 -23.80 -20.61
CA LYS A 135 18.36 -24.43 -20.68
C LYS A 135 18.90 -24.61 -22.11
N GLU A 136 18.27 -24.09 -23.08
CA GLU A 136 18.76 -24.19 -24.44
C GLU A 136 19.81 -23.16 -24.80
#